data_ca0624069724690b59df323cd60c5053
#
_entry.id   ca0624069724690b59df323cd60c5053
#
_cell.length_a   1.000
_cell.length_b   1.000
_cell.length_c   1.000
_cell.angle_alpha   90.00
_cell.angle_beta   90.00
_cell.angle_gamma   90.00
#
_symmetry.space_group_name_H-M   'P 1'
#
loop_
_entity.id
_entity.type
_entity.pdbx_description
1 polymer ?
#
loop_
_entity_poly.entity_id
_entity_poly.type
_entity_poly.pdbx_seq_one_letter_code
_entity_poly.pdbx_strand_id
1 'polypeptide(L)'
;MDSNSLHELQILNEVEKSPVVTNRLLSSKMGVSVKLAHYALKKLVGKGLLHMKRRDGRSWYYFLTPQGVAEKLRLTYEFLEFSNQFYHEARKRSSEVCLRLARAGVRKVAFLGGGELAEISFLGLAEQKLSLTDIFDDSLAGESMLGRAVRPLSEVAASKAERIMVTIYDPSQPMKAHFLPEGLEDDGRFVWVFDHGEMVDEIVEGLPGAGGGGRS
;
A
#
# COMPACT_ATOMS: atom_id res chain seq x y z
N MET A 1 -9.86 -4.67 -1.15
CA MET A 1 -9.63 -4.73 -2.62
C MET A 1 -8.46 -5.66 -2.88
N ASP A 2 -8.58 -6.63 -3.78
CA ASP A 2 -7.48 -7.55 -4.07
C ASP A 2 -6.45 -6.96 -5.05
N SER A 3 -5.26 -7.57 -5.13
CA SER A 3 -4.17 -7.11 -6.00
C SER A 3 -4.55 -7.13 -7.49
N ASN A 4 -5.40 -8.07 -7.93
CA ASN A 4 -5.84 -8.12 -9.32
C ASN A 4 -6.74 -6.94 -9.67
N SER A 5 -7.70 -6.60 -8.79
CA SER A 5 -8.61 -5.46 -8.96
C SER A 5 -7.85 -4.14 -8.96
N LEU A 6 -6.82 -4.01 -8.13
CA LEU A 6 -5.95 -2.83 -8.12
C LEU A 6 -5.19 -2.68 -9.45
N HIS A 7 -4.59 -3.77 -9.94
CA HIS A 7 -3.90 -3.76 -11.23
C HIS A 7 -4.85 -3.47 -12.40
N GLU A 8 -6.07 -4.03 -12.39
CA GLU A 8 -7.08 -3.73 -13.41
C GLU A 8 -7.44 -2.23 -13.40
N LEU A 9 -7.67 -1.64 -12.22
CA LEU A 9 -7.93 -0.21 -12.08
C LEU A 9 -6.76 0.65 -12.59
N GLN A 10 -5.53 0.30 -12.25
CA GLN A 10 -4.33 1.01 -12.71
C GLN A 10 -4.23 1.00 -14.24
N ILE A 11 -4.46 -0.15 -14.89
CA ILE A 11 -4.43 -0.24 -16.36
C ILE A 11 -5.54 0.61 -16.98
N LEU A 12 -6.77 0.53 -16.48
CA LEU A 12 -7.91 1.30 -17.00
C LEU A 12 -7.64 2.82 -16.86
N ASN A 13 -7.06 3.26 -15.75
CA ASN A 13 -6.66 4.65 -15.54
C ASN A 13 -5.56 5.11 -16.52
N GLU A 14 -4.55 4.28 -16.78
CA GLU A 14 -3.48 4.64 -17.72
C GLU A 14 -3.99 4.68 -19.17
N VAL A 15 -4.88 3.78 -19.56
CA VAL A 15 -5.52 3.79 -20.89
C VAL A 15 -6.41 5.02 -21.08
N GLU A 16 -7.11 5.48 -20.05
CA GLU A 16 -7.90 6.71 -20.10
C GLU A 16 -7.03 7.95 -20.30
N LYS A 17 -5.88 8.02 -19.63
CA LYS A 17 -4.94 9.14 -19.76
C LYS A 17 -4.29 9.19 -21.14
N SER A 18 -4.02 8.03 -21.74
CA SER A 18 -3.39 7.94 -23.05
C SER A 18 -3.73 6.63 -23.74
N PRO A 19 -4.16 6.66 -25.01
CA PRO A 19 -4.38 5.44 -25.79
C PRO A 19 -3.07 4.70 -26.12
N VAL A 20 -1.91 5.34 -25.94
CA VAL A 20 -0.59 4.75 -26.18
C VAL A 20 -0.02 4.20 -24.87
N VAL A 21 -0.36 2.96 -24.56
CA VAL A 21 0.12 2.29 -23.34
C VAL A 21 1.11 1.20 -23.73
N THR A 22 2.26 1.15 -23.05
CA THR A 22 3.27 0.12 -23.25
C THR A 22 3.33 -0.83 -22.07
N ASN A 23 3.68 -2.09 -22.32
CA ASN A 23 3.84 -3.07 -21.23
C ASN A 23 4.93 -2.65 -20.23
N ARG A 24 5.97 -1.91 -20.67
CA ARG A 24 7.01 -1.38 -19.78
C ARG A 24 6.47 -0.29 -18.85
N LEU A 25 5.65 0.64 -19.38
CA LEU A 25 5.00 1.67 -18.57
C LEU A 25 4.10 1.03 -17.51
N LEU A 26 3.26 0.07 -17.92
CA LEU A 26 2.38 -0.64 -16.98
C LEU A 26 3.18 -1.43 -15.93
N SER A 27 4.24 -2.14 -16.36
CA SER A 27 5.14 -2.88 -15.47
C SER A 27 5.72 -1.96 -14.38
N SER A 28 6.24 -0.80 -14.77
CA SER A 28 6.80 0.19 -13.83
C SER A 28 5.73 0.75 -12.88
N LYS A 29 4.55 1.10 -13.41
CA LYS A 29 3.44 1.67 -12.62
C LYS A 29 2.83 0.68 -11.64
N MET A 30 2.75 -0.58 -12.03
CA MET A 30 2.15 -1.66 -11.23
C MET A 30 3.15 -2.36 -10.31
N GLY A 31 4.45 -2.07 -10.42
CA GLY A 31 5.49 -2.77 -9.66
C GLY A 31 5.60 -4.27 -10.00
N VAL A 32 5.24 -4.68 -11.22
CA VAL A 32 5.22 -6.09 -11.65
C VAL A 32 6.13 -6.35 -12.85
N SER A 33 6.36 -7.62 -13.19
CA SER A 33 7.11 -7.96 -14.39
C SER A 33 6.39 -7.53 -15.68
N VAL A 34 7.13 -7.22 -16.74
CA VAL A 34 6.59 -6.88 -18.07
C VAL A 34 5.66 -7.98 -18.61
N LYS A 35 5.97 -9.26 -18.30
CA LYS A 35 5.14 -10.42 -18.70
C LYS A 35 3.78 -10.38 -18.00
N LEU A 36 3.74 -10.06 -16.71
CA LEU A 36 2.49 -9.96 -15.95
C LEU A 36 1.65 -8.76 -16.40
N ALA A 37 2.29 -7.59 -16.63
CA ALA A 37 1.61 -6.41 -17.18
C ALA A 37 0.98 -6.70 -18.55
N HIS A 38 1.70 -7.40 -19.44
CA HIS A 38 1.17 -7.84 -20.72
C HIS A 38 -0.03 -8.77 -20.58
N TYR A 39 0.06 -9.77 -19.68
CA TYR A 39 -1.03 -10.68 -19.41
C TYR A 39 -2.28 -9.97 -18.88
N ALA A 40 -2.10 -9.06 -17.91
CA ALA A 40 -3.20 -8.28 -17.36
C ALA A 40 -3.89 -7.40 -18.42
N LEU A 41 -3.11 -6.72 -19.28
CA LEU A 41 -3.66 -5.93 -20.38
C LEU A 41 -4.47 -6.79 -21.37
N LYS A 42 -3.94 -7.97 -21.77
CA LYS A 42 -4.68 -8.93 -22.64
C LYS A 42 -5.96 -9.42 -21.98
N LYS A 43 -5.95 -9.68 -20.69
CA LYS A 43 -7.14 -10.11 -19.93
C LYS A 43 -8.25 -9.06 -20.01
N LEU A 44 -7.92 -7.75 -19.88
CA LEU A 44 -8.91 -6.67 -19.98
C LEU A 44 -9.49 -6.55 -21.39
N VAL A 45 -8.67 -6.75 -22.43
CA VAL A 45 -9.18 -6.83 -23.82
C VAL A 45 -10.11 -8.04 -23.97
N GLY A 46 -9.72 -9.21 -23.45
CA GLY A 46 -10.55 -10.43 -23.48
C GLY A 46 -11.86 -10.33 -22.73
N LYS A 47 -11.88 -9.54 -21.63
CA LYS A 47 -13.11 -9.21 -20.87
C LYS A 47 -14.01 -8.18 -21.60
N GLY A 48 -13.59 -7.62 -22.74
CA GLY A 48 -14.32 -6.58 -23.44
C GLY A 48 -14.29 -5.21 -22.77
N LEU A 49 -13.40 -5.00 -21.80
CA LEU A 49 -13.24 -3.71 -21.09
C LEU A 49 -12.40 -2.72 -21.89
N LEU A 50 -11.50 -3.24 -22.72
CA LEU A 50 -10.65 -2.47 -23.63
C LEU A 50 -10.86 -2.88 -25.06
N HIS A 51 -10.90 -1.90 -25.96
CA HIS A 51 -10.81 -2.08 -27.39
C HIS A 51 -9.40 -1.74 -27.88
N MET A 52 -8.83 -2.57 -28.76
CA MET A 52 -7.50 -2.33 -29.31
C MET A 52 -7.59 -2.06 -30.81
N LYS A 53 -6.84 -1.02 -31.26
CA LYS A 53 -6.72 -0.66 -32.67
C LYS A 53 -5.25 -0.63 -33.07
N ARG A 54 -4.91 -1.20 -34.22
CA ARG A 54 -3.54 -1.21 -34.73
C ARG A 54 -3.10 0.23 -35.04
N ARG A 55 -1.95 0.63 -34.51
CA ARG A 55 -1.32 1.94 -34.79
C ARG A 55 -0.38 1.84 -35.98
N ASP A 56 0.60 0.95 -35.88
CA ASP A 56 1.63 0.65 -36.88
C ASP A 56 2.12 -0.79 -36.67
N GLY A 57 3.15 -1.22 -37.39
CA GLY A 57 3.59 -2.62 -37.47
C GLY A 57 3.67 -3.40 -36.15
N ARG A 58 4.04 -2.74 -35.02
CA ARG A 58 4.25 -3.37 -33.72
C ARG A 58 3.55 -2.70 -32.57
N SER A 59 2.83 -1.58 -32.80
CA SER A 59 2.20 -0.76 -31.77
C SER A 59 0.67 -0.82 -31.87
N TRP A 60 0.03 -0.70 -30.70
CA TRP A 60 -1.42 -0.71 -30.58
C TRP A 60 -1.88 0.51 -29.79
N TYR A 61 -3.07 1.02 -30.16
CA TYR A 61 -3.87 1.91 -29.34
C TYR A 61 -4.86 1.11 -28.52
N TYR A 62 -5.06 1.51 -27.28
CA TYR A 62 -6.07 0.94 -26.39
C TYR A 62 -7.08 2.01 -26.01
N PHE A 63 -8.35 1.65 -25.98
CA PHE A 63 -9.45 2.56 -25.64
C PHE A 63 -10.39 1.84 -24.68
N LEU A 64 -10.94 2.58 -23.70
CA LEU A 64 -12.00 2.08 -22.85
C LEU A 64 -13.27 1.82 -23.68
N THR A 65 -13.90 0.69 -23.47
CA THR A 65 -15.26 0.46 -23.94
C THR A 65 -16.26 1.07 -22.95
N PRO A 66 -17.55 1.23 -23.29
CA PRO A 66 -18.57 1.64 -22.32
C PRO A 66 -18.59 0.74 -21.07
N GLN A 67 -18.41 -0.59 -21.26
CA GLN A 67 -18.27 -1.54 -20.16
C GLN A 67 -16.99 -1.31 -19.36
N GLY A 68 -15.88 -0.96 -20.01
CA GLY A 68 -14.62 -0.62 -19.36
C GLY A 68 -14.72 0.65 -18.52
N VAL A 69 -15.47 1.66 -18.96
CA VAL A 69 -15.77 2.86 -18.16
C VAL A 69 -16.57 2.50 -16.91
N ALA A 70 -17.63 1.70 -17.06
CA ALA A 70 -18.46 1.26 -15.94
C ALA A 70 -17.64 0.45 -14.93
N GLU A 71 -16.80 -0.49 -15.40
CA GLU A 71 -15.92 -1.28 -14.53
C GLU A 71 -14.87 -0.42 -13.83
N LYS A 72 -14.27 0.55 -14.53
CA LYS A 72 -13.36 1.51 -13.91
C LYS A 72 -14.02 2.29 -12.77
N LEU A 73 -15.25 2.77 -12.97
CA LEU A 73 -16.00 3.48 -11.92
C LEU A 73 -16.27 2.57 -10.73
N ARG A 74 -16.68 1.32 -10.95
CA ARG A 74 -16.90 0.33 -9.90
C ARG A 74 -15.63 0.08 -9.09
N LEU A 75 -14.50 -0.18 -9.77
CA LEU A 75 -13.20 -0.41 -9.12
C LEU A 75 -12.69 0.84 -8.39
N THR A 76 -12.96 2.04 -8.92
CA THR A 76 -12.60 3.30 -8.25
C THR A 76 -13.37 3.45 -6.94
N TYR A 77 -14.66 3.13 -6.94
CA TYR A 77 -15.47 3.16 -5.72
C TYR A 77 -14.96 2.15 -4.68
N GLU A 78 -14.70 0.91 -5.09
CA GLU A 78 -14.09 -0.11 -4.20
C GLU A 78 -12.73 0.32 -3.63
N PHE A 79 -11.91 0.97 -4.46
CA PHE A 79 -10.62 1.50 -4.00
C PHE A 79 -10.81 2.60 -2.95
N LEU A 80 -11.77 3.52 -3.13
CA LEU A 80 -12.04 4.58 -2.17
C LEU A 80 -12.58 4.01 -0.85
N GLU A 81 -13.49 3.04 -0.90
CA GLU A 81 -13.99 2.38 0.31
C GLU A 81 -12.86 1.66 1.06
N PHE A 82 -12.05 0.88 0.34
CA PHE A 82 -10.90 0.20 0.93
C PHE A 82 -9.92 1.20 1.56
N SER A 83 -9.58 2.29 0.86
CA SER A 83 -8.66 3.30 1.37
C SER A 83 -9.19 4.00 2.62
N ASN A 84 -10.50 4.28 2.65
CA ASN A 84 -11.14 4.89 3.82
C ASN A 84 -11.14 3.93 5.03
N GLN A 85 -11.49 2.67 4.82
CA GLN A 85 -11.45 1.65 5.87
C GLN A 85 -10.02 1.44 6.39
N PHE A 86 -9.04 1.34 5.48
CA PHE A 86 -7.63 1.26 5.85
C PHE A 86 -7.20 2.43 6.71
N TYR A 87 -7.53 3.67 6.30
CA TYR A 87 -7.19 4.86 7.06
C TYR A 87 -7.74 4.81 8.49
N HIS A 88 -9.02 4.46 8.64
CA HIS A 88 -9.66 4.40 9.96
C HIS A 88 -9.05 3.31 10.84
N GLU A 89 -8.79 2.13 10.29
CA GLU A 89 -8.18 1.03 11.03
C GLU A 89 -6.72 1.34 11.40
N ALA A 90 -5.93 1.85 10.47
CA ALA A 90 -4.56 2.28 10.72
C ALA A 90 -4.51 3.35 11.82
N ARG A 91 -5.43 4.32 11.77
CA ARG A 91 -5.55 5.39 12.75
C ARG A 91 -5.87 4.86 14.14
N LYS A 92 -6.85 3.97 14.25
CA LYS A 92 -7.26 3.31 15.50
C LYS A 92 -6.09 2.52 16.09
N ARG A 93 -5.49 1.60 15.31
CA ARG A 93 -4.39 0.74 15.78
C ARG A 93 -3.15 1.53 16.15
N SER A 94 -2.77 2.52 15.35
CA SER A 94 -1.64 3.40 15.67
C SER A 94 -1.84 4.12 17.00
N SER A 95 -3.05 4.65 17.26
CA SER A 95 -3.38 5.30 18.55
C SER A 95 -3.30 4.32 19.71
N GLU A 96 -3.79 3.08 19.56
CA GLU A 96 -3.72 2.04 20.58
C GLU A 96 -2.27 1.62 20.89
N VAL A 97 -1.44 1.45 19.84
CA VAL A 97 0.00 1.17 20.00
C VAL A 97 0.68 2.32 20.73
N CYS A 98 0.46 3.57 20.30
CA CYS A 98 1.06 4.74 20.95
C CYS A 98 0.64 4.88 22.42
N LEU A 99 -0.63 4.61 22.74
CA LEU A 99 -1.14 4.61 24.10
C LEU A 99 -0.44 3.54 24.97
N ARG A 100 -0.27 2.32 24.44
CA ARG A 100 0.47 1.24 25.14
C ARG A 100 1.92 1.65 25.42
N LEU A 101 2.60 2.22 24.41
CA LEU A 101 3.97 2.69 24.55
C LEU A 101 4.08 3.81 25.61
N ALA A 102 3.19 4.79 25.57
CA ALA A 102 3.17 5.88 26.55
C ALA A 102 2.95 5.38 28.00
N ARG A 103 2.04 4.40 28.20
CA ARG A 103 1.78 3.76 29.49
C ARG A 103 2.98 2.93 29.98
N ALA A 104 3.76 2.35 29.07
CA ALA A 104 5.00 1.64 29.36
C ALA A 104 6.18 2.58 29.67
N GLY A 105 5.97 3.91 29.67
CA GLY A 105 7.02 4.90 29.96
C GLY A 105 7.89 5.28 28.79
N VAL A 106 7.65 4.75 27.58
CA VAL A 106 8.36 5.10 26.34
C VAL A 106 8.18 6.59 26.05
N ARG A 107 9.22 7.24 25.56
CA ARG A 107 9.19 8.66 25.15
C ARG A 107 9.70 8.89 23.74
N LYS A 108 10.61 8.05 23.27
CA LYS A 108 11.30 8.19 21.98
C LYS A 108 10.96 7.02 21.06
N VAL A 109 10.34 7.33 19.92
CA VAL A 109 9.92 6.34 18.92
C VAL A 109 10.54 6.70 17.58
N ALA A 110 11.03 5.71 16.84
CA ALA A 110 11.38 5.85 15.44
C ALA A 110 10.36 5.12 14.57
N PHE A 111 10.32 5.45 13.28
CA PHE A 111 9.53 4.73 12.29
C PHE A 111 10.43 3.90 11.37
N LEU A 112 10.00 2.70 11.07
CA LEU A 112 10.52 1.85 10.02
C LEU A 112 9.52 1.82 8.86
N GLY A 113 9.82 2.56 7.80
CA GLY A 113 8.94 2.88 6.68
C GLY A 113 8.46 4.32 6.69
N GLY A 114 8.60 5.01 5.54
CA GLY A 114 8.27 6.44 5.36
C GLY A 114 6.97 6.67 4.55
N GLY A 115 6.05 5.69 4.48
CA GLY A 115 4.82 5.82 3.70
C GLY A 115 3.63 6.40 4.47
N GLU A 116 2.44 6.28 3.88
CA GLU A 116 1.16 6.78 4.43
C GLU A 116 0.90 6.28 5.85
N LEU A 117 1.27 5.03 6.18
CA LEU A 117 1.09 4.49 7.52
C LEU A 117 1.94 5.23 8.56
N ALA A 118 3.14 5.71 8.19
CA ALA A 118 3.96 6.56 9.06
C ALA A 118 3.29 7.91 9.34
N GLU A 119 2.69 8.55 8.32
CA GLU A 119 1.95 9.80 8.50
C GLU A 119 0.74 9.62 9.42
N ILE A 120 -0.03 8.55 9.21
CA ILE A 120 -1.17 8.22 10.07
C ILE A 120 -0.70 7.95 11.52
N SER A 121 0.39 7.20 11.68
CA SER A 121 0.94 6.83 12.99
C SER A 121 1.50 8.03 13.75
N PHE A 122 2.02 9.02 13.04
CA PHE A 122 2.51 10.26 13.64
C PHE A 122 1.42 11.01 14.42
N LEU A 123 0.17 10.94 13.97
CA LEU A 123 -0.94 11.52 14.71
C LEU A 123 -1.10 10.86 16.10
N GLY A 124 -0.92 9.53 16.16
CA GLY A 124 -0.95 8.80 17.43
C GLY A 124 0.20 9.18 18.38
N LEU A 125 1.42 9.38 17.83
CA LEU A 125 2.55 9.89 18.62
C LEU A 125 2.24 11.28 19.20
N ALA A 126 1.69 12.19 18.39
CA ALA A 126 1.36 13.54 18.80
C ALA A 126 0.30 13.54 19.92
N GLU A 127 -0.74 12.71 19.83
CA GLU A 127 -1.77 12.58 20.88
C GLU A 127 -1.19 12.12 22.22
N GLN A 128 -0.23 11.21 22.19
CA GLN A 128 0.38 10.67 23.42
C GLN A 128 1.65 11.43 23.84
N LYS A 129 1.99 12.53 23.15
CA LYS A 129 3.20 13.34 23.40
C LYS A 129 4.49 12.50 23.32
N LEU A 130 4.52 11.49 22.46
CA LEU A 130 5.71 10.73 22.14
C LEU A 130 6.54 11.48 21.10
N SER A 131 7.86 11.39 21.22
CA SER A 131 8.79 12.10 20.34
C SER A 131 9.22 11.19 19.18
N LEU A 132 8.94 11.59 17.94
CA LEU A 132 9.53 10.94 16.77
C LEU A 132 11.02 11.34 16.69
N THR A 133 11.92 10.37 16.70
CA THR A 133 13.37 10.61 16.62
C THR A 133 13.92 10.45 15.23
N ASP A 134 13.59 9.36 14.56
CA ASP A 134 14.13 8.94 13.26
C ASP A 134 13.04 8.35 12.39
N ILE A 135 13.24 8.39 11.07
CA ILE A 135 12.46 7.65 10.07
C ILE A 135 13.47 6.90 9.19
N PHE A 136 13.27 5.60 9.01
CA PHE A 136 14.15 4.74 8.22
C PHE A 136 13.41 4.17 7.01
N ASP A 137 13.90 4.48 5.80
CA ASP A 137 13.35 3.96 4.54
C ASP A 137 14.38 4.13 3.43
N ASP A 138 14.81 3.04 2.78
CA ASP A 138 15.82 3.12 1.71
C ASP A 138 15.30 3.81 0.45
N SER A 139 13.99 3.71 0.17
CA SER A 139 13.38 4.32 -1.02
C SER A 139 13.23 5.83 -0.93
N LEU A 140 13.18 6.36 0.29
CA LEU A 140 13.02 7.78 0.61
C LEU A 140 14.25 8.37 1.27
N ALA A 141 15.36 7.63 1.37
CA ALA A 141 16.58 8.08 2.05
C ALA A 141 17.10 9.40 1.48
N GLY A 142 17.32 10.38 2.37
CA GLY A 142 17.72 11.73 2.02
C GLY A 142 16.56 12.72 1.81
N GLU A 143 15.32 12.25 1.72
CA GLU A 143 14.14 13.12 1.71
C GLU A 143 13.80 13.63 3.12
N SER A 144 12.88 14.59 3.20
CA SER A 144 12.36 15.11 4.48
C SER A 144 10.91 14.71 4.66
N MET A 145 10.59 14.12 5.80
CA MET A 145 9.24 13.69 6.15
C MET A 145 8.96 13.98 7.62
N LEU A 146 7.79 14.52 7.95
CA LEU A 146 7.35 14.81 9.32
C LEU A 146 8.37 15.65 10.13
N GLY A 147 9.08 16.55 9.44
CA GLY A 147 10.12 17.41 10.05
C GLY A 147 11.43 16.67 10.36
N ARG A 148 11.66 15.48 9.80
CA ARG A 148 12.87 14.66 9.96
C ARG A 148 13.46 14.30 8.60
N ALA A 149 14.79 14.18 8.53
CA ALA A 149 15.44 13.55 7.39
C ALA A 149 15.20 12.05 7.46
N VAL A 150 14.81 11.44 6.33
CA VAL A 150 14.68 10.00 6.21
C VAL A 150 16.05 9.39 6.04
N ARG A 151 16.35 8.36 6.83
CA ARG A 151 17.65 7.69 6.91
C ARG A 151 17.58 6.30 6.29
N PRO A 152 18.68 5.76 5.77
CA PRO A 152 18.70 4.41 5.24
C PRO A 152 18.51 3.35 6.34
N LEU A 153 18.02 2.17 5.96
CA LEU A 153 17.77 1.04 6.87
C LEU A 153 19.05 0.57 7.59
N SER A 154 20.21 0.72 6.98
CA SER A 154 21.51 0.37 7.57
C SER A 154 21.83 1.15 8.86
N GLU A 155 21.15 2.25 9.10
CA GLU A 155 21.34 3.10 10.28
C GLU A 155 20.37 2.79 11.44
N VAL A 156 19.45 1.85 11.26
CA VAL A 156 18.45 1.45 12.28
C VAL A 156 19.12 1.02 13.60
N ALA A 157 20.20 0.24 13.52
CA ALA A 157 20.92 -0.24 14.69
C ALA A 157 21.51 0.91 15.54
N ALA A 158 21.89 2.02 14.92
CA ALA A 158 22.44 3.20 15.58
C ALA A 158 21.36 4.13 16.18
N SER A 159 20.08 3.85 15.98
CA SER A 159 18.99 4.65 16.51
C SER A 159 18.96 4.65 18.02
N LYS A 160 18.73 5.85 18.59
CA LYS A 160 18.52 6.06 20.03
C LYS A 160 17.04 5.99 20.43
N ALA A 161 16.16 5.54 19.53
CA ALA A 161 14.77 5.29 19.82
C ALA A 161 14.63 4.13 20.82
N GLU A 162 13.73 4.28 21.78
CA GLU A 162 13.40 3.23 22.74
C GLU A 162 12.55 2.13 22.11
N ARG A 163 11.74 2.52 21.10
CA ARG A 163 10.95 1.59 20.26
C ARG A 163 10.98 2.07 18.82
N ILE A 164 10.84 1.11 17.92
CA ILE A 164 10.78 1.33 16.46
C ILE A 164 9.44 0.79 15.99
N MET A 165 8.57 1.69 15.58
CA MET A 165 7.26 1.33 15.06
C MET A 165 7.38 0.96 13.58
N VAL A 166 6.98 -0.24 13.23
CA VAL A 166 6.99 -0.73 11.85
C VAL A 166 5.77 -0.16 11.13
N THR A 167 6.03 0.75 10.21
CA THR A 167 5.06 1.50 9.40
C THR A 167 5.16 1.16 7.92
N ILE A 168 5.79 0.03 7.59
CA ILE A 168 5.81 -0.49 6.22
C ILE A 168 4.46 -1.10 5.93
N TYR A 169 3.84 -0.65 4.84
CA TYR A 169 2.59 -1.19 4.33
C TYR A 169 2.56 -1.12 2.81
N ASP A 170 2.21 -2.22 2.16
CA ASP A 170 1.97 -2.30 0.73
C ASP A 170 0.56 -2.87 0.50
N PRO A 171 -0.41 -2.04 0.05
CA PRO A 171 -1.78 -2.50 -0.20
C PRO A 171 -1.88 -3.65 -1.20
N SER A 172 -0.90 -3.77 -2.13
CA SER A 172 -0.86 -4.84 -3.12
C SER A 172 -0.28 -6.14 -2.56
N GLN A 173 0.44 -6.07 -1.41
CA GLN A 173 1.12 -7.20 -0.78
C GLN A 173 0.97 -7.13 0.75
N PRO A 174 -0.24 -7.20 1.28
CA PRO A 174 -0.50 -6.99 2.71
C PRO A 174 0.27 -7.97 3.60
N MET A 175 0.60 -9.16 3.12
CA MET A 175 1.39 -10.16 3.85
C MET A 175 2.86 -9.75 4.05
N LYS A 176 3.41 -8.82 3.26
CA LYS A 176 4.78 -8.31 3.46
C LYS A 176 4.89 -7.30 4.61
N ALA A 177 3.78 -6.71 5.02
CA ALA A 177 3.75 -5.76 6.14
C ALA A 177 4.18 -6.37 7.49
N HIS A 178 4.34 -7.68 7.57
CA HIS A 178 4.65 -8.40 8.81
C HIS A 178 6.11 -8.84 8.92
N PHE A 179 6.95 -8.53 7.93
CA PHE A 179 8.36 -8.94 7.95
C PHE A 179 9.25 -7.70 8.08
N LEU A 180 10.32 -7.86 8.86
CA LEU A 180 11.42 -6.89 8.81
C LEU A 180 12.13 -7.00 7.45
N PRO A 181 12.58 -5.89 6.87
CA PRO A 181 13.44 -5.90 5.69
C PRO A 181 14.67 -6.81 5.87
N GLU A 182 15.17 -7.40 4.77
CA GLU A 182 16.39 -8.20 4.79
C GLU A 182 17.53 -7.42 5.47
N GLY A 183 18.26 -8.10 6.36
CA GLY A 183 19.38 -7.53 7.09
C GLY A 183 19.03 -6.84 8.40
N LEU A 184 17.75 -6.75 8.78
CA LEU A 184 17.32 -6.32 10.11
C LEU A 184 16.93 -7.52 10.95
N GLU A 185 17.52 -7.61 12.15
CA GLU A 185 17.14 -8.58 13.17
C GLU A 185 16.25 -7.90 14.22
N ASP A 186 15.27 -8.64 14.74
CA ASP A 186 14.43 -8.15 15.84
C ASP A 186 15.23 -8.15 17.14
N ASP A 187 15.58 -6.97 17.60
CA ASP A 187 16.29 -6.74 18.88
C ASP A 187 15.34 -6.45 20.05
N GLY A 188 14.05 -6.71 19.87
CA GLY A 188 12.99 -6.46 20.88
C GLY A 188 12.51 -5.02 20.93
N ARG A 189 13.02 -4.11 20.08
CA ARG A 189 12.54 -2.73 20.01
C ARG A 189 11.39 -2.54 19.02
N PHE A 190 11.17 -3.49 18.10
CA PHE A 190 10.16 -3.34 17.05
C PHE A 190 8.75 -3.54 17.60
N VAL A 191 7.84 -2.70 17.14
CA VAL A 191 6.39 -2.80 17.41
C VAL A 191 5.64 -2.58 16.12
N TRP A 192 4.66 -3.41 15.85
CA TRP A 192 3.87 -3.36 14.61
C TRP A 192 2.56 -2.62 14.85
N VAL A 193 2.18 -1.79 13.87
CA VAL A 193 0.84 -1.17 13.86
C VAL A 193 -0.21 -2.22 13.57
N PHE A 194 0.08 -3.13 12.64
CA PHE A 194 -0.75 -4.27 12.32
C PHE A 194 -0.04 -5.55 12.78
N ASP A 195 -0.72 -6.39 13.52
CA ASP A 195 -0.21 -7.70 13.92
C ASP A 195 -0.63 -8.77 12.90
N HIS A 196 0.01 -9.95 12.96
CA HIS A 196 -0.12 -11.03 11.98
C HIS A 196 -1.58 -11.37 11.63
N GLY A 197 -1.96 -11.17 10.36
CA GLY A 197 -3.20 -11.70 9.78
C GLY A 197 -4.49 -10.94 10.07
N GLU A 198 -4.59 -10.21 11.16
CA GLU A 198 -5.85 -9.59 11.61
C GLU A 198 -6.41 -8.52 10.64
N MET A 199 -5.52 -7.79 9.94
CA MET A 199 -5.96 -6.70 9.06
C MET A 199 -6.70 -7.19 7.81
N VAL A 200 -6.28 -8.33 7.26
CA VAL A 200 -6.86 -8.83 5.99
C VAL A 200 -8.27 -9.33 6.23
N ASP A 201 -8.49 -10.02 7.34
CA ASP A 201 -9.79 -10.61 7.66
C ASP A 201 -10.81 -9.52 8.04
N GLU A 202 -10.45 -8.55 8.88
CA GLU A 202 -11.35 -7.45 9.27
C GLU A 202 -11.71 -6.52 8.10
N ILE A 203 -10.77 -6.20 7.19
CA ILE A 203 -11.06 -5.34 6.03
C ILE A 203 -11.85 -6.10 4.98
N VAL A 204 -11.60 -7.40 4.78
CA VAL A 204 -12.34 -8.23 3.82
C VAL A 204 -13.75 -8.53 4.32
N GLU A 205 -13.94 -8.79 5.61
CA GLU A 205 -15.28 -9.01 6.19
C GLU A 205 -16.15 -7.74 6.20
N GLY A 206 -15.54 -6.56 6.26
CA GLY A 206 -16.25 -5.27 6.23
C GLY A 206 -16.71 -4.81 4.85
N LEU A 207 -16.32 -5.49 3.76
CA LEU A 207 -16.73 -5.13 2.41
C LEU A 207 -18.16 -5.67 2.11
N PRO A 208 -19.11 -4.82 1.71
CA PRO A 208 -20.42 -5.27 1.30
C PRO A 208 -20.30 -6.15 0.05
N GLY A 209 -20.50 -7.46 0.21
CA GLY A 209 -20.43 -8.45 -0.87
C GLY A 209 -19.57 -9.70 -0.61
N ALA A 210 -18.81 -9.77 0.47
CA ALA A 210 -18.01 -10.95 0.80
C ALA A 210 -18.80 -12.10 1.45
N GLY A 211 -20.08 -11.92 1.76
CA GLY A 211 -20.98 -12.90 2.36
C GLY A 211 -21.93 -13.53 1.36
N GLY A 212 -21.48 -14.40 0.45
CA GLY A 212 -22.39 -15.02 -0.52
C GLY A 212 -21.84 -16.21 -1.28
N GLY A 213 -21.14 -17.11 -0.64
CA GLY A 213 -20.76 -18.42 -1.17
C GLY A 213 -21.30 -19.53 -0.27
N GLY A 214 -22.65 -19.64 -0.19
CA GLY A 214 -23.33 -20.61 0.62
C GLY A 214 -23.04 -22.03 0.15
N ARG A 215 -22.80 -22.88 1.11
CA ARG A 215 -22.82 -24.35 0.97
C ARG A 215 -24.21 -24.83 0.51
N SER A 216 -24.28 -25.59 -0.49
CA SER A 216 -25.24 -26.67 -0.73
C SER A 216 -24.53 -27.79 -1.47
#